data_80152b4e9fbcbe81bb7306b86c3b7b41
#
_entry.id   80152b4e9fbcbe81bb7306b86c3b7b41
#
_cell.length_a   1.000
_cell.length_b   1.000
_cell.length_c   1.000
_cell.angle_alpha   90.00
_cell.angle_beta   90.00
_cell.angle_gamma   90.00
#
_symmetry.space_group_name_H-M   'P 1'
#
loop_
_entity.id
_entity.type
_entity.pdbx_description
1 polymer ?
#
loop_
_entity_poly.entity_id
_entity_poly.type
_entity_poly.pdbx_seq_one_letter_code
_entity_poly.pdbx_strand_id
1 'polypeptide(L)'
;MTEPPTSGVTVPSASEQTSRGKLPSWEVAELPEPLPFSIRNMFKIIGPGAIMLAASIGGGEWLIGPATVIKHGPGVLWIATVAIVLQLIFNLEGIRYTLYTGEPALSGIMRLKPGCRFWGGAYVLLTAMQLGVPALAPATAVTVFGMMVNRVPVAAPADDEWQDVAHAGAVEAEAMLTKQQAEAKSDSSFNLKITYGIIVVTLLILMFGGTIERMLEWASWFMIGYIFIFLIGVNLWFVPGTIWASTLAGFFDFGNWPTGVEPLLMATFFATAGSGGIGNLTISNWIRDKGFGMGAVVGAIPSVVGGKEVRLSHVGKVFAITTDNLRRWRLWWKYVVLDQVWLWALGCFCGMFLNVNLARAIIPHGTDLSKVGAGAFQAQYMAEHFWRGLWVLGLLNGFWILFSTQLGNTDVLVRTLTDTLWTASSRVRRWRDGSIAQVYYSLLLVFTAWGLIAVHLGTAMTLFKYLGTMAGVVMAIAGVQLYLVNTRLLPRELQPSWWRKAALLICSLAYGAMSLVAGYDVVSKWFA
;
A
#
# COMPACT_ATOMS: atom_id res chain seq x y z
N MET A 1 21.93 -48.52 34.92
CA MET A 1 21.21 -47.99 33.76
C MET A 1 20.49 -46.74 34.24
N THR A 2 21.09 -45.60 34.03
CA THR A 2 20.52 -44.27 34.34
C THR A 2 19.90 -43.74 33.08
N GLU A 3 18.57 -43.47 33.12
CA GLU A 3 17.86 -42.82 32.02
C GLU A 3 18.47 -41.44 31.73
N PRO A 4 18.61 -41.06 30.43
CA PRO A 4 19.06 -39.73 30.08
C PRO A 4 17.93 -38.71 30.40
N PRO A 5 18.29 -37.47 30.78
CA PRO A 5 17.30 -36.45 31.12
C PRO A 5 16.53 -36.06 29.89
N THR A 6 15.22 -36.22 29.95
CA THR A 6 14.26 -35.68 28.97
C THR A 6 14.41 -34.17 28.91
N SER A 7 15.05 -33.69 27.84
CA SER A 7 15.12 -32.27 27.52
C SER A 7 13.71 -31.69 27.44
N GLY A 8 13.39 -30.81 28.39
CA GLY A 8 12.07 -30.22 28.53
C GLY A 8 11.61 -29.48 27.28
N VAL A 9 10.70 -30.11 26.53
CA VAL A 9 9.89 -29.47 25.52
C VAL A 9 8.91 -28.54 26.26
N THR A 10 9.22 -27.25 26.33
CA THR A 10 8.26 -26.26 26.81
C THR A 10 7.17 -26.05 25.76
N VAL A 11 6.19 -26.97 25.76
CA VAL A 11 4.89 -26.71 25.15
C VAL A 11 4.17 -25.79 26.14
N PRO A 12 3.67 -24.59 25.72
CA PRO A 12 2.82 -23.79 26.60
C PRO A 12 1.69 -24.69 27.12
N SER A 13 1.51 -24.76 28.45
CA SER A 13 0.48 -25.61 29.03
C SER A 13 -0.89 -25.25 28.47
N ALA A 14 -1.76 -26.24 28.24
CA ALA A 14 -3.11 -26.02 27.72
C ALA A 14 -3.94 -25.02 28.56
N SER A 15 -3.59 -24.83 29.83
CA SER A 15 -4.21 -23.87 30.75
C SER A 15 -3.78 -22.40 30.50
N GLU A 16 -2.62 -22.14 29.87
CA GLU A 16 -2.17 -20.79 29.48
C GLU A 16 -2.69 -20.37 28.10
N GLN A 17 -3.23 -21.29 27.32
CA GLN A 17 -3.84 -21.06 26.00
C GLN A 17 -5.29 -20.61 26.07
N THR A 18 -5.75 -20.10 27.22
CA THR A 18 -7.12 -19.57 27.35
C THR A 18 -7.43 -18.57 26.26
N SER A 19 -8.62 -18.70 25.65
CA SER A 19 -9.18 -17.91 24.55
C SER A 19 -8.89 -16.39 24.65
N ARG A 20 -7.69 -15.96 24.23
CA ARG A 20 -7.31 -14.55 24.24
C ARG A 20 -8.19 -13.77 23.26
N GLY A 21 -8.82 -12.71 23.70
CA GLY A 21 -9.70 -11.86 22.90
C GLY A 21 -11.00 -12.54 22.46
N LYS A 22 -11.42 -13.64 23.10
CA LYS A 22 -12.57 -14.48 22.71
C LYS A 22 -12.40 -15.21 21.37
N LEU A 23 -11.18 -15.33 20.87
CA LEU A 23 -10.84 -16.20 19.75
C LEU A 23 -10.43 -17.58 20.27
N PRO A 24 -10.65 -18.67 19.48
CA PRO A 24 -10.21 -20.01 19.86
C PRO A 24 -8.70 -20.08 20.13
N SER A 25 -8.28 -21.00 21.02
CA SER A 25 -6.86 -21.30 21.21
C SER A 25 -6.23 -21.87 19.95
N TRP A 26 -4.94 -21.63 19.77
CA TRP A 26 -4.20 -22.18 18.62
C TRP A 26 -4.05 -23.69 18.72
N GLU A 27 -4.10 -24.34 17.58
CA GLU A 27 -3.69 -25.73 17.44
C GLU A 27 -2.16 -25.82 17.30
N VAL A 28 -1.57 -26.93 17.78
CA VAL A 28 -0.14 -27.20 17.59
C VAL A 28 0.04 -28.02 16.31
N ALA A 29 0.95 -27.56 15.43
CA ALA A 29 1.31 -28.28 14.23
C ALA A 29 2.84 -28.16 14.00
N GLU A 30 3.39 -28.95 13.10
CA GLU A 30 4.79 -28.88 12.74
C GLU A 30 5.03 -27.70 11.79
N LEU A 31 6.16 -26.97 11.99
CA LEU A 31 6.57 -25.91 11.09
C LEU A 31 7.07 -26.51 9.77
N PRO A 32 6.42 -26.21 8.62
CA PRO A 32 6.87 -26.71 7.33
C PRO A 32 8.33 -26.32 7.04
N GLU A 33 9.08 -27.24 6.45
CA GLU A 33 10.45 -26.97 6.07
C GLU A 33 10.51 -26.09 4.82
N PRO A 34 11.18 -24.92 4.87
CA PRO A 34 11.35 -24.09 3.69
C PRO A 34 12.32 -24.73 2.70
N LEU A 35 12.20 -24.38 1.42
CA LEU A 35 13.19 -24.79 0.42
C LEU A 35 14.60 -24.36 0.85
N PRO A 36 15.65 -25.13 0.53
CA PRO A 36 17.03 -24.74 0.80
C PRO A 36 17.34 -23.35 0.21
N PHE A 37 18.11 -22.55 0.94
CA PHE A 37 18.42 -21.18 0.50
C PHE A 37 19.33 -21.21 -0.72
N SER A 38 18.80 -20.78 -1.87
CA SER A 38 19.51 -20.65 -3.14
C SER A 38 18.86 -19.57 -3.99
N ILE A 39 19.61 -18.98 -4.94
CA ILE A 39 19.10 -17.95 -5.85
C ILE A 39 17.86 -18.47 -6.63
N ARG A 40 17.89 -19.70 -7.11
CA ARG A 40 16.76 -20.31 -7.83
C ARG A 40 15.52 -20.45 -6.95
N ASN A 41 15.67 -20.85 -5.68
CA ASN A 41 14.57 -21.02 -4.76
C ASN A 41 14.06 -19.66 -4.23
N MET A 42 14.95 -18.66 -4.15
CA MET A 42 14.59 -17.31 -3.84
C MET A 42 13.48 -16.78 -4.78
N PHE A 43 13.69 -16.85 -6.10
CA PHE A 43 12.69 -16.42 -7.09
C PHE A 43 11.39 -17.24 -7.08
N LYS A 44 11.36 -18.42 -6.46
CA LYS A 44 10.14 -19.21 -6.29
C LYS A 44 9.35 -18.82 -5.05
N ILE A 45 10.04 -18.36 -4.02
CA ILE A 45 9.46 -18.08 -2.70
C ILE A 45 9.04 -16.62 -2.59
N ILE A 46 9.91 -15.67 -2.99
CA ILE A 46 9.58 -14.23 -2.92
C ILE A 46 8.36 -13.92 -3.82
N GLY A 47 7.53 -13.01 -3.38
CA GLY A 47 6.32 -12.62 -4.12
C GLY A 47 5.44 -11.63 -3.39
N PRO A 48 5.14 -11.83 -2.11
CA PRO A 48 4.34 -10.89 -1.33
C PRO A 48 4.90 -9.46 -1.35
N GLY A 49 6.24 -9.31 -1.30
CA GLY A 49 6.91 -8.02 -1.46
C GLY A 49 6.70 -7.39 -2.84
N ALA A 50 6.57 -8.19 -3.92
CA ALA A 50 6.22 -7.66 -5.24
C ALA A 50 4.78 -7.15 -5.30
N ILE A 51 3.82 -7.87 -4.71
CA ILE A 51 2.43 -7.41 -4.61
C ILE A 51 2.39 -6.09 -3.85
N MET A 52 3.09 -6.02 -2.71
CA MET A 52 3.14 -4.84 -1.88
C MET A 52 3.83 -3.67 -2.60
N LEU A 53 4.92 -3.90 -3.34
CA LEU A 53 5.60 -2.87 -4.13
C LEU A 53 4.68 -2.32 -5.22
N ALA A 54 4.00 -3.19 -5.98
CA ALA A 54 3.05 -2.78 -7.00
C ALA A 54 1.88 -1.97 -6.42
N ALA A 55 1.40 -2.34 -5.23
CA ALA A 55 0.36 -1.61 -4.51
C ALA A 55 0.84 -0.26 -3.94
N SER A 56 2.15 -0.05 -3.79
CA SER A 56 2.75 1.14 -3.19
C SER A 56 3.10 2.22 -4.21
N ILE A 57 3.71 1.83 -5.33
CA ILE A 57 4.48 2.72 -6.23
C ILE A 57 3.68 3.85 -6.87
N GLY A 58 2.36 3.74 -6.96
CA GLY A 58 1.49 4.77 -7.59
C GLY A 58 1.15 5.94 -6.69
N GLY A 59 1.27 5.80 -5.39
CA GLY A 59 0.91 6.81 -4.41
C GLY A 59 2.03 7.78 -4.10
N GLY A 60 2.85 7.42 -3.13
CA GLY A 60 3.95 8.25 -2.66
C GLY A 60 5.04 8.45 -3.71
N GLU A 61 5.43 7.39 -4.40
CA GLU A 61 6.55 7.39 -5.32
C GLU A 61 6.26 8.11 -6.65
N TRP A 62 4.99 8.07 -7.11
CA TRP A 62 4.61 8.64 -8.41
C TRP A 62 3.86 9.97 -8.30
N LEU A 63 2.85 10.05 -7.42
CA LEU A 63 1.99 11.25 -7.32
C LEU A 63 2.59 12.30 -6.40
N ILE A 64 2.86 11.93 -5.14
CA ILE A 64 3.18 12.89 -4.08
C ILE A 64 4.66 13.25 -4.06
N GLY A 65 5.56 12.28 -4.19
CA GLY A 65 7.00 12.51 -4.13
C GLY A 65 7.50 13.50 -5.18
N PRO A 66 7.28 13.24 -6.48
CA PRO A 66 7.62 14.19 -7.52
C PRO A 66 6.98 15.57 -7.34
N ALA A 67 5.68 15.64 -7.02
CA ALA A 67 4.96 16.90 -6.79
C ALA A 67 5.59 17.70 -5.64
N THR A 68 5.91 17.04 -4.54
CA THR A 68 6.55 17.66 -3.38
C THR A 68 7.95 18.19 -3.70
N VAL A 69 8.75 17.38 -4.41
CA VAL A 69 10.14 17.76 -4.76
C VAL A 69 10.19 18.86 -5.80
N ILE A 70 9.31 18.86 -6.80
CA ILE A 70 9.24 19.96 -7.79
C ILE A 70 8.89 21.27 -7.10
N LYS A 71 8.01 21.26 -6.11
CA LYS A 71 7.60 22.46 -5.38
C LYS A 71 8.62 22.93 -4.34
N HIS A 72 9.26 22.01 -3.61
CA HIS A 72 10.04 22.32 -2.40
C HIS A 72 11.54 21.93 -2.50
N GLY A 73 11.95 21.33 -3.62
CA GLY A 73 13.33 20.85 -3.81
C GLY A 73 13.57 19.43 -3.26
N PRO A 74 14.72 18.82 -3.60
CA PRO A 74 15.01 17.42 -3.25
C PRO A 74 15.30 17.19 -1.77
N GLY A 75 15.63 18.24 -1.00
CA GLY A 75 15.96 18.13 0.42
C GLY A 75 14.85 17.53 1.29
N VAL A 76 13.58 17.47 0.80
CA VAL A 76 12.46 16.83 1.52
C VAL A 76 12.47 15.30 1.44
N LEU A 77 13.31 14.69 0.59
CA LEU A 77 13.30 13.24 0.35
C LEU A 77 13.72 12.40 1.56
N TRP A 78 14.44 12.98 2.53
CA TRP A 78 14.76 12.28 3.78
C TRP A 78 13.49 11.77 4.50
N ILE A 79 12.36 12.46 4.32
CA ILE A 79 11.06 12.08 4.87
C ILE A 79 10.65 10.71 4.33
N ALA A 80 10.83 10.47 3.02
CA ALA A 80 10.58 9.16 2.42
C ALA A 80 11.54 8.08 2.95
N THR A 81 12.82 8.42 3.17
CA THR A 81 13.79 7.49 3.77
C THR A 81 13.32 7.01 5.14
N VAL A 82 12.94 7.94 6.01
CA VAL A 82 12.45 7.61 7.36
C VAL A 82 11.17 6.78 7.28
N ALA A 83 10.22 7.19 6.41
CA ALA A 83 8.95 6.49 6.24
C ALA A 83 9.15 5.04 5.77
N ILE A 84 9.94 4.81 4.71
CA ILE A 84 10.21 3.47 4.17
C ILE A 84 10.89 2.57 5.22
N VAL A 85 11.88 3.10 5.96
CA VAL A 85 12.59 2.34 7.01
C VAL A 85 11.66 1.96 8.16
N LEU A 86 10.82 2.89 8.64
CA LEU A 86 9.87 2.60 9.71
C LEU A 86 8.80 1.59 9.27
N GLN A 87 8.29 1.72 8.04
CA GLN A 87 7.34 0.77 7.47
C GLN A 87 7.97 -0.60 7.24
N LEU A 88 9.24 -0.68 6.83
CA LEU A 88 9.96 -1.95 6.71
C LEU A 88 10.02 -2.70 8.04
N ILE A 89 10.35 -2.01 9.12
CA ILE A 89 10.37 -2.64 10.46
C ILE A 89 8.96 -3.07 10.86
N PHE A 90 7.97 -2.23 10.62
CA PHE A 90 6.56 -2.53 10.87
C PHE A 90 6.11 -3.79 10.11
N ASN A 91 6.41 -3.90 8.82
CA ASN A 91 6.10 -5.06 7.98
C ASN A 91 6.74 -6.34 8.52
N LEU A 92 8.04 -6.27 8.80
CA LEU A 92 8.79 -7.41 9.34
C LEU A 92 8.19 -7.91 10.66
N GLU A 93 7.74 -7.01 11.52
CA GLU A 93 7.16 -7.38 12.81
C GLU A 93 5.71 -7.89 12.67
N GLY A 94 4.93 -7.40 11.71
CA GLY A 94 3.63 -7.98 11.34
C GLY A 94 3.77 -9.40 10.79
N ILE A 95 4.76 -9.61 9.91
CA ILE A 95 5.06 -10.93 9.33
C ILE A 95 5.57 -11.91 10.39
N ARG A 96 6.32 -11.45 11.38
CA ARG A 96 6.84 -12.28 12.50
C ARG A 96 5.71 -13.06 13.17
N TYR A 97 4.63 -12.40 13.51
CA TYR A 97 3.45 -13.02 14.10
C TYR A 97 2.86 -14.09 13.18
N THR A 98 2.71 -13.77 11.91
CA THR A 98 2.12 -14.67 10.91
C THR A 98 2.96 -15.91 10.66
N LEU A 99 4.28 -15.77 10.62
CA LEU A 99 5.18 -16.93 10.49
C LEU A 99 5.00 -17.94 11.62
N TYR A 100 4.74 -17.46 12.86
CA TYR A 100 4.56 -18.34 14.03
C TYR A 100 3.15 -18.94 14.11
N THR A 101 2.12 -18.19 13.74
CA THR A 101 0.72 -18.56 13.98
C THR A 101 -0.07 -18.93 12.72
N GLY A 102 0.42 -18.60 11.54
CA GLY A 102 -0.36 -18.64 10.31
C GLY A 102 -1.53 -17.64 10.27
N GLU A 103 -1.79 -16.90 11.34
CA GLU A 103 -2.81 -15.84 11.36
C GLU A 103 -2.26 -14.53 10.82
N PRO A 104 -3.05 -13.70 10.10
CA PRO A 104 -2.66 -12.33 9.79
C PRO A 104 -2.38 -11.50 11.05
N ALA A 105 -1.53 -10.49 10.95
CA ALA A 105 -1.20 -9.58 12.06
C ALA A 105 -2.44 -8.96 12.72
N LEU A 106 -3.46 -8.64 11.92
CA LEU A 106 -4.72 -8.09 12.40
C LEU A 106 -5.49 -9.08 13.29
N SER A 107 -5.43 -10.38 13.00
CA SER A 107 -5.99 -11.42 13.91
C SER A 107 -5.26 -11.44 15.25
N GLY A 108 -3.93 -11.21 15.24
CA GLY A 108 -3.15 -11.02 16.46
C GLY A 108 -3.62 -9.81 17.28
N ILE A 109 -3.90 -8.69 16.62
CA ILE A 109 -4.47 -7.50 17.27
C ILE A 109 -5.83 -7.82 17.89
N MET A 110 -6.68 -8.56 17.20
CA MET A 110 -8.00 -8.99 17.72
C MET A 110 -7.88 -9.91 18.94
N ARG A 111 -6.73 -10.55 19.19
CA ARG A 111 -6.45 -11.32 20.42
C ARG A 111 -6.10 -10.45 21.63
N LEU A 112 -5.79 -9.16 21.42
CA LEU A 112 -5.55 -8.21 22.51
C LEU A 112 -6.85 -7.75 23.15
N LYS A 113 -6.79 -7.30 24.43
CA LYS A 113 -7.94 -6.65 25.09
C LYS A 113 -8.29 -5.35 24.34
N PRO A 114 -9.59 -4.99 24.22
CA PRO A 114 -10.76 -5.63 24.82
C PRO A 114 -11.30 -6.85 24.04
N GLY A 115 -10.75 -7.22 22.87
CA GLY A 115 -11.04 -8.46 22.18
C GLY A 115 -11.52 -8.29 20.73
N CYS A 116 -11.83 -9.43 20.09
CA CYS A 116 -12.01 -9.52 18.65
C CYS A 116 -13.17 -8.67 18.10
N ARG A 117 -14.28 -8.52 18.84
CA ARG A 117 -15.42 -7.71 18.38
C ARG A 117 -15.09 -6.22 18.29
N PHE A 118 -14.37 -5.72 19.29
CA PHE A 118 -13.97 -4.31 19.33
C PHE A 118 -12.94 -4.01 18.25
N TRP A 119 -11.81 -4.75 18.25
CA TRP A 119 -10.75 -4.49 17.26
C TRP A 119 -11.18 -4.84 15.84
N GLY A 120 -11.98 -5.91 15.66
CA GLY A 120 -12.57 -6.23 14.37
C GLY A 120 -13.45 -5.10 13.85
N GLY A 121 -14.35 -4.55 14.66
CA GLY A 121 -15.18 -3.39 14.29
C GLY A 121 -14.37 -2.14 14.01
N ALA A 122 -13.38 -1.83 14.86
CA ALA A 122 -12.51 -0.68 14.70
C ALA A 122 -11.71 -0.77 13.37
N TYR A 123 -11.14 -1.94 13.04
CA TYR A 123 -10.38 -2.10 11.81
C TYR A 123 -11.25 -2.21 10.55
N VAL A 124 -12.47 -2.70 10.65
CA VAL A 124 -13.46 -2.58 9.56
C VAL A 124 -13.70 -1.10 9.25
N LEU A 125 -13.93 -0.28 10.28
CA LEU A 125 -14.11 1.16 10.10
C LEU A 125 -12.86 1.84 9.55
N LEU A 126 -11.69 1.62 10.15
CA LEU A 126 -10.42 2.21 9.69
C LEU A 126 -10.08 1.82 8.26
N THR A 127 -10.31 0.55 7.88
CA THR A 127 -10.09 0.07 6.51
C THR A 127 -11.04 0.77 5.52
N ALA A 128 -12.32 0.89 5.87
CA ALA A 128 -13.29 1.59 5.05
C ALA A 128 -12.97 3.10 4.95
N MET A 129 -12.53 3.72 6.04
CA MET A 129 -12.14 5.13 6.05
C MET A 129 -10.88 5.39 5.21
N GLN A 130 -9.88 4.52 5.26
CA GLN A 130 -8.64 4.71 4.50
C GLN A 130 -8.81 4.36 3.02
N LEU A 131 -9.37 3.20 2.70
CA LEU A 131 -9.38 2.62 1.35
C LEU A 131 -10.78 2.59 0.70
N GLY A 132 -11.81 3.04 1.41
CA GLY A 132 -13.19 3.00 0.94
C GLY A 132 -13.46 3.86 -0.30
N VAL A 133 -12.52 4.72 -0.70
CA VAL A 133 -12.63 5.54 -1.90
C VAL A 133 -11.54 5.13 -2.89
N PRO A 134 -11.88 4.80 -4.16
CA PRO A 134 -10.92 4.37 -5.18
C PRO A 134 -10.17 5.58 -5.77
N ALA A 135 -9.34 6.24 -4.96
CA ALA A 135 -8.67 7.49 -5.30
C ALA A 135 -7.76 7.41 -6.54
N LEU A 136 -7.22 6.23 -6.85
CA LEU A 136 -6.29 6.04 -7.96
C LEU A 136 -6.98 5.69 -9.29
N ALA A 137 -8.23 5.25 -9.27
CA ALA A 137 -8.96 4.95 -10.50
C ALA A 137 -9.14 6.20 -11.40
N PRO A 138 -9.54 7.39 -10.89
CA PRO A 138 -9.58 8.60 -11.69
C PRO A 138 -8.21 9.04 -12.23
N ALA A 139 -7.14 8.88 -11.42
CA ALA A 139 -5.78 9.21 -11.85
C ALA A 139 -5.29 8.26 -12.97
N THR A 140 -5.61 6.97 -12.86
CA THR A 140 -5.35 5.98 -13.92
C THR A 140 -6.11 6.33 -15.20
N ALA A 141 -7.36 6.77 -15.08
CA ALA A 141 -8.19 7.14 -16.22
C ALA A 141 -7.60 8.30 -17.03
N VAL A 142 -6.90 9.25 -16.39
CA VAL A 142 -6.21 10.35 -17.09
C VAL A 142 -5.16 9.84 -18.07
N THR A 143 -4.43 8.79 -17.73
CA THR A 143 -3.42 8.21 -18.64
C THR A 143 -4.09 7.54 -19.86
N VAL A 144 -5.21 6.86 -19.66
CA VAL A 144 -6.00 6.24 -20.75
C VAL A 144 -6.63 7.34 -21.62
N PHE A 145 -7.17 8.40 -21.01
CA PHE A 145 -7.67 9.58 -21.72
C PHE A 145 -6.59 10.15 -22.65
N GLY A 146 -5.38 10.37 -22.11
CA GLY A 146 -4.24 10.87 -22.88
C GLY A 146 -3.89 9.99 -24.08
N MET A 147 -3.93 8.67 -23.93
CA MET A 147 -3.72 7.72 -25.02
C MET A 147 -4.82 7.77 -26.08
N MET A 148 -6.09 7.98 -25.67
CA MET A 148 -7.24 8.00 -26.59
C MET A 148 -7.40 9.34 -27.33
N VAL A 149 -7.17 10.46 -26.64
CA VAL A 149 -7.43 11.81 -27.13
C VAL A 149 -6.16 12.51 -27.63
N ASN A 150 -4.99 11.91 -27.38
CA ASN A 150 -3.66 12.44 -27.74
C ASN A 150 -3.35 13.83 -27.15
N ARG A 151 -3.90 14.14 -25.99
CA ARG A 151 -3.62 15.33 -25.17
C ARG A 151 -3.97 15.07 -23.70
N VAL A 152 -3.49 15.91 -22.80
CA VAL A 152 -3.95 15.90 -21.39
C VAL A 152 -5.35 16.48 -21.27
N PRO A 153 -6.15 16.06 -20.26
CA PRO A 153 -7.43 16.70 -19.96
C PRO A 153 -7.24 18.18 -19.62
N VAL A 154 -8.15 19.01 -20.07
CA VAL A 154 -8.16 20.45 -19.75
C VAL A 154 -8.60 20.61 -18.30
N ALA A 155 -7.83 21.40 -17.52
CA ALA A 155 -8.24 21.79 -16.16
C ALA A 155 -9.33 22.87 -16.22
N ALA A 156 -10.28 22.81 -15.27
CA ALA A 156 -11.23 23.90 -15.10
C ALA A 156 -10.49 25.17 -14.65
N PRO A 157 -10.91 26.35 -15.14
CA PRO A 157 -10.38 27.62 -14.66
C PRO A 157 -10.52 27.74 -13.12
N ALA A 158 -9.54 28.32 -12.48
CA ALA A 158 -9.61 28.58 -11.05
C ALA A 158 -10.50 29.79 -10.72
N ASP A 159 -11.04 29.85 -9.51
CA ASP A 159 -11.95 30.93 -9.11
C ASP A 159 -11.27 32.32 -9.12
N ASP A 160 -9.98 32.37 -8.81
CA ASP A 160 -9.16 33.59 -8.89
C ASP A 160 -9.01 34.10 -10.34
N GLU A 161 -8.86 33.19 -11.32
CA GLU A 161 -8.80 33.56 -12.74
C GLU A 161 -10.12 34.24 -13.20
N TRP A 162 -11.27 33.75 -12.72
CA TRP A 162 -12.56 34.39 -12.99
C TRP A 162 -12.69 35.77 -12.33
N GLN A 163 -12.19 35.91 -11.10
CA GLN A 163 -12.22 37.19 -10.41
C GLN A 163 -11.33 38.24 -11.10
N ASP A 164 -10.13 37.85 -11.53
CA ASP A 164 -9.19 38.75 -12.22
C ASP A 164 -9.79 39.24 -13.55
N VAL A 165 -10.38 38.34 -14.34
CA VAL A 165 -11.03 38.70 -15.62
C VAL A 165 -12.26 39.59 -15.40
N ALA A 166 -13.07 39.30 -14.38
CA ALA A 166 -14.23 40.13 -14.04
C ALA A 166 -13.82 41.55 -13.62
N HIS A 167 -12.73 41.70 -12.84
CA HIS A 167 -12.18 42.99 -12.44
C HIS A 167 -11.57 43.77 -13.61
N ALA A 168 -10.97 43.07 -14.59
CA ALA A 168 -10.36 43.69 -15.76
C ALA A 168 -11.38 44.07 -16.85
N GLY A 169 -12.62 43.57 -16.78
CA GLY A 169 -13.66 43.81 -17.79
C GLY A 169 -13.31 43.27 -19.18
N ALA A 170 -12.50 42.26 -19.28
CA ALA A 170 -11.94 41.72 -20.51
C ALA A 170 -12.86 40.65 -21.13
N VAL A 171 -13.76 41.08 -22.02
CA VAL A 171 -14.76 40.22 -22.69
C VAL A 171 -14.15 39.02 -23.44
N GLU A 172 -13.00 39.22 -24.09
CA GLU A 172 -12.30 38.13 -24.79
C GLU A 172 -11.73 37.08 -23.80
N ALA A 173 -11.21 37.51 -22.67
CA ALA A 173 -10.70 36.60 -21.63
C ALA A 173 -11.84 35.81 -20.98
N GLU A 174 -13.00 36.43 -20.73
CA GLU A 174 -14.19 35.77 -20.23
C GLU A 174 -14.72 34.70 -21.22
N ALA A 175 -14.71 35.00 -22.53
CA ALA A 175 -15.08 34.03 -23.57
C ALA A 175 -14.09 32.86 -23.63
N MET A 176 -12.78 33.10 -23.43
CA MET A 176 -11.76 32.06 -23.36
C MET A 176 -11.93 31.16 -22.13
N LEU A 177 -12.17 31.73 -20.94
CA LEU A 177 -12.45 30.97 -19.71
C LEU A 177 -13.73 30.13 -19.83
N THR A 178 -14.77 30.69 -20.43
CA THR A 178 -16.03 29.98 -20.68
C THR A 178 -15.79 28.77 -21.59
N LYS A 179 -15.02 28.93 -22.66
CA LYS A 179 -14.64 27.84 -23.55
C LYS A 179 -13.81 26.78 -22.84
N GLN A 180 -12.81 27.21 -22.07
CA GLN A 180 -11.97 26.31 -21.25
C GLN A 180 -12.82 25.52 -20.25
N GLN A 181 -13.78 26.16 -19.60
CA GLN A 181 -14.70 25.50 -18.66
C GLN A 181 -15.58 24.45 -19.35
N ALA A 182 -16.07 24.74 -20.56
CA ALA A 182 -16.85 23.80 -21.33
C ALA A 182 -16.04 22.58 -21.78
N GLU A 183 -14.80 22.80 -22.24
CA GLU A 183 -13.88 21.72 -22.58
C GLU A 183 -13.50 20.88 -21.35
N ALA A 184 -13.18 21.52 -20.20
CA ALA A 184 -12.89 20.84 -18.95
C ALA A 184 -14.05 19.96 -18.47
N LYS A 185 -15.29 20.44 -18.60
CA LYS A 185 -16.50 19.68 -18.26
C LYS A 185 -16.67 18.46 -19.18
N SER A 186 -16.42 18.61 -20.49
CA SER A 186 -16.45 17.51 -21.45
C SER A 186 -15.40 16.45 -21.13
N ASP A 187 -14.14 16.89 -20.90
CA ASP A 187 -13.03 16.02 -20.57
C ASP A 187 -13.25 15.29 -19.25
N SER A 188 -13.75 15.97 -18.22
CA SER A 188 -14.10 15.38 -16.93
C SER A 188 -15.17 14.29 -17.09
N SER A 189 -16.21 14.54 -17.89
CA SER A 189 -17.26 13.55 -18.16
C SER A 189 -16.71 12.31 -18.88
N PHE A 190 -15.80 12.49 -19.84
CA PHE A 190 -15.18 11.37 -20.54
C PHE A 190 -14.21 10.61 -19.63
N ASN A 191 -13.38 11.32 -18.85
CA ASN A 191 -12.49 10.71 -17.87
C ASN A 191 -13.26 9.89 -16.82
N LEU A 192 -14.44 10.34 -16.41
CA LEU A 192 -15.31 9.62 -15.50
C LEU A 192 -15.79 8.28 -16.09
N LYS A 193 -16.15 8.23 -17.36
CA LYS A 193 -16.52 6.98 -18.05
C LYS A 193 -15.35 5.99 -18.09
N ILE A 194 -14.14 6.48 -18.35
CA ILE A 194 -12.92 5.67 -18.32
C ILE A 194 -12.68 5.17 -16.89
N THR A 195 -12.88 6.02 -15.87
CA THR A 195 -12.75 5.65 -14.44
C THR A 195 -13.67 4.49 -14.10
N TYR A 196 -14.91 4.50 -14.54
CA TYR A 196 -15.84 3.37 -14.37
C TYR A 196 -15.30 2.10 -15.03
N GLY A 197 -14.75 2.22 -16.24
CA GLY A 197 -14.09 1.11 -16.92
C GLY A 197 -12.92 0.53 -16.10
N ILE A 198 -12.07 1.37 -15.52
CA ILE A 198 -10.94 0.97 -14.65
C ILE A 198 -11.44 0.21 -13.42
N ILE A 199 -12.50 0.69 -12.76
CA ILE A 199 -13.08 0.04 -11.58
C ILE A 199 -13.63 -1.34 -11.96
N VAL A 200 -14.34 -1.46 -13.08
CA VAL A 200 -14.88 -2.74 -13.57
C VAL A 200 -13.76 -3.70 -13.98
N VAL A 201 -12.73 -3.22 -14.67
CA VAL A 201 -11.57 -4.05 -15.05
C VAL A 201 -10.84 -4.56 -13.80
N THR A 202 -10.68 -3.72 -12.78
CA THR A 202 -10.11 -4.13 -11.49
C THR A 202 -10.93 -5.27 -10.86
N LEU A 203 -12.26 -5.16 -10.85
CA LEU A 203 -13.16 -6.23 -10.41
C LEU A 203 -12.93 -7.52 -11.19
N LEU A 204 -12.93 -7.44 -12.52
CA LEU A 204 -12.78 -8.61 -13.39
C LEU A 204 -11.43 -9.32 -13.15
N ILE A 205 -10.34 -8.57 -13.05
CA ILE A 205 -9.01 -9.14 -12.79
C ILE A 205 -9.02 -9.90 -11.46
N LEU A 206 -9.58 -9.33 -10.40
CA LEU A 206 -9.64 -9.98 -9.07
C LEU A 206 -10.55 -11.21 -9.03
N MET A 207 -11.43 -11.41 -10.03
CA MET A 207 -12.31 -12.58 -10.11
C MET A 207 -11.64 -13.83 -10.70
N PHE A 208 -10.55 -13.69 -11.46
CA PHE A 208 -9.92 -14.80 -12.20
C PHE A 208 -8.60 -15.25 -11.56
N GLY A 209 -8.29 -16.55 -11.60
CA GLY A 209 -7.01 -17.13 -11.17
C GLY A 209 -7.17 -18.38 -10.30
N GLY A 210 -6.04 -19.01 -9.90
CA GLY A 210 -6.03 -20.19 -9.03
C GLY A 210 -6.18 -19.84 -7.54
N THR A 211 -5.39 -18.89 -7.06
CA THR A 211 -5.56 -18.15 -5.80
C THR A 211 -5.42 -16.66 -6.12
N ILE A 212 -6.12 -15.81 -5.37
CA ILE A 212 -6.08 -14.35 -5.59
C ILE A 212 -4.64 -13.83 -5.44
N GLU A 213 -3.91 -14.33 -4.45
CA GLU A 213 -2.51 -13.98 -4.21
C GLU A 213 -1.62 -14.30 -5.43
N ARG A 214 -1.74 -15.50 -6.01
CA ARG A 214 -0.91 -15.91 -7.14
C ARG A 214 -1.17 -15.08 -8.40
N MET A 215 -2.41 -14.73 -8.64
CA MET A 215 -2.79 -13.85 -9.77
C MET A 215 -2.22 -12.45 -9.56
N LEU A 216 -2.37 -11.88 -8.36
CA LEU A 216 -1.80 -10.58 -8.01
C LEU A 216 -0.28 -10.58 -8.13
N GLU A 217 0.40 -11.63 -7.66
CA GLU A 217 1.84 -11.77 -7.76
C GLU A 217 2.30 -11.74 -9.23
N TRP A 218 1.66 -12.53 -10.10
CA TRP A 218 2.01 -12.57 -11.52
C TRP A 218 1.78 -11.21 -12.20
N ALA A 219 0.63 -10.59 -11.96
CA ALA A 219 0.31 -9.26 -12.46
C ALA A 219 1.31 -8.21 -11.94
N SER A 220 1.66 -8.27 -10.65
CA SER A 220 2.63 -7.35 -10.04
C SER A 220 4.02 -7.48 -10.65
N TRP A 221 4.52 -8.69 -10.87
CA TRP A 221 5.81 -8.90 -11.51
C TRP A 221 5.86 -8.33 -12.91
N PHE A 222 4.80 -8.54 -13.70
CA PHE A 222 4.69 -7.95 -15.05
C PHE A 222 4.72 -6.43 -15.00
N MET A 223 3.87 -5.81 -14.17
CA MET A 223 3.76 -4.35 -14.07
C MET A 223 5.06 -3.72 -13.54
N ILE A 224 5.64 -4.27 -12.47
CA ILE A 224 6.90 -3.78 -11.89
C ILE A 224 8.04 -3.92 -12.91
N GLY A 225 8.11 -5.05 -13.62
CA GLY A 225 9.12 -5.26 -14.67
C GLY A 225 9.07 -4.17 -15.73
N TYR A 226 7.89 -3.88 -16.27
CA TYR A 226 7.70 -2.80 -17.23
C TYR A 226 8.11 -1.44 -16.65
N ILE A 227 7.60 -1.11 -15.46
CA ILE A 227 7.83 0.19 -14.79
C ILE A 227 9.34 0.45 -14.61
N PHE A 228 10.06 -0.50 -14.03
CA PHE A 228 11.49 -0.31 -13.77
C PHE A 228 12.34 -0.32 -15.05
N ILE A 229 12.02 -1.16 -16.03
CA ILE A 229 12.73 -1.15 -17.33
C ILE A 229 12.55 0.24 -17.99
N PHE A 230 11.34 0.76 -18.02
CA PHE A 230 11.06 2.08 -18.58
C PHE A 230 11.77 3.20 -17.80
N LEU A 231 11.58 3.24 -16.47
CA LEU A 231 12.17 4.29 -15.64
C LEU A 231 13.71 4.29 -15.68
N ILE A 232 14.33 3.11 -15.60
CA ILE A 232 15.79 3.00 -15.70
C ILE A 232 16.25 3.47 -17.08
N GLY A 233 15.59 3.02 -18.16
CA GLY A 233 15.92 3.41 -19.52
C GLY A 233 15.84 4.93 -19.73
N VAL A 234 14.74 5.57 -19.36
CA VAL A 234 14.55 7.01 -19.50
C VAL A 234 15.54 7.79 -18.63
N ASN A 235 15.76 7.36 -17.39
CA ASN A 235 16.71 8.02 -16.50
C ASN A 235 18.15 7.95 -17.02
N LEU A 236 18.60 6.78 -17.48
CA LEU A 236 19.97 6.61 -18.01
C LEU A 236 20.21 7.42 -19.29
N TRP A 237 19.17 7.59 -20.10
CA TRP A 237 19.30 8.24 -21.41
C TRP A 237 19.13 9.76 -21.36
N PHE A 238 18.25 10.25 -20.47
CA PHE A 238 17.81 11.65 -20.52
C PHE A 238 18.10 12.47 -19.27
N VAL A 239 18.39 11.84 -18.11
CA VAL A 239 18.58 12.58 -16.87
C VAL A 239 20.07 12.87 -16.63
N PRO A 240 20.49 14.14 -16.50
CA PRO A 240 21.87 14.50 -16.21
C PRO A 240 22.37 13.94 -14.87
N GLY A 241 23.65 13.53 -14.81
CA GLY A 241 24.27 12.97 -13.61
C GLY A 241 24.24 13.90 -12.38
N THR A 242 24.20 15.22 -12.59
CA THR A 242 24.06 16.21 -11.52
C THR A 242 22.72 16.10 -10.79
N ILE A 243 21.63 15.77 -11.52
CA ILE A 243 20.32 15.52 -10.93
C ILE A 243 20.35 14.23 -10.11
N TRP A 244 20.98 13.17 -10.62
CA TRP A 244 21.14 11.92 -9.89
C TRP A 244 21.81 12.13 -8.52
N ALA A 245 22.95 12.80 -8.51
CA ALA A 245 23.70 13.07 -7.29
C ALA A 245 22.89 13.93 -6.30
N SER A 246 22.28 15.01 -6.76
CA SER A 246 21.51 15.91 -5.90
C SER A 246 20.20 15.30 -5.39
N THR A 247 19.54 14.44 -6.17
CA THR A 247 18.38 13.70 -5.69
C THR A 247 18.78 12.66 -4.64
N LEU A 248 19.88 11.92 -4.90
CA LEU A 248 20.37 10.93 -3.93
C LEU A 248 20.76 11.61 -2.60
N ALA A 249 21.45 12.76 -2.67
CA ALA A 249 21.79 13.55 -1.48
C ALA A 249 20.56 13.95 -0.68
N GLY A 250 19.45 14.31 -1.35
CA GLY A 250 18.20 14.69 -0.71
C GLY A 250 17.58 13.60 0.18
N PHE A 251 17.80 12.31 -0.11
CA PHE A 251 17.35 11.21 0.76
C PHE A 251 18.09 11.14 2.10
N PHE A 252 19.23 11.82 2.22
CA PHE A 252 20.08 11.84 3.42
C PHE A 252 20.20 13.23 4.03
N ASP A 253 19.45 14.21 3.54
CA ASP A 253 19.43 15.60 4.03
C ASP A 253 18.50 15.75 5.24
N PHE A 254 18.79 14.95 6.28
CA PHE A 254 17.93 14.83 7.46
C PHE A 254 17.76 16.17 8.20
N GLY A 255 16.50 16.50 8.48
CA GLY A 255 16.13 17.71 9.21
C GLY A 255 15.89 18.93 8.31
N ASN A 256 16.13 18.83 7.02
CA ASN A 256 15.77 19.89 6.10
C ASN A 256 14.22 19.97 5.98
N TRP A 257 13.67 21.04 6.56
CA TRP A 257 12.23 21.31 6.51
C TRP A 257 12.00 22.64 5.78
N PRO A 258 11.51 22.59 4.54
CA PRO A 258 11.31 23.81 3.73
C PRO A 258 10.30 24.75 4.38
N THR A 259 10.50 26.04 4.18
CA THR A 259 9.55 27.08 4.60
C THR A 259 8.29 27.06 3.73
N GLY A 260 7.12 27.32 4.32
CA GLY A 260 5.84 27.42 3.58
C GLY A 260 5.28 26.09 3.08
N VAL A 261 5.72 24.96 3.66
CA VAL A 261 5.20 23.65 3.30
C VAL A 261 3.83 23.42 3.92
N GLU A 262 2.88 22.96 3.11
CA GLU A 262 1.56 22.55 3.59
C GLU A 262 1.68 21.31 4.49
N PRO A 263 1.29 21.38 5.77
CA PRO A 263 1.42 20.26 6.71
C PRO A 263 0.70 18.99 6.26
N LEU A 264 -0.47 19.13 5.66
CA LEU A 264 -1.24 18.01 5.10
C LEU A 264 -0.49 17.28 3.97
N LEU A 265 0.21 18.03 3.10
CA LEU A 265 1.03 17.45 2.03
C LEU A 265 2.19 16.63 2.60
N MET A 266 2.89 17.15 3.61
CA MET A 266 3.99 16.44 4.26
C MET A 266 3.53 15.20 5.01
N ALA A 267 2.42 15.28 5.73
CA ALA A 267 1.84 14.13 6.40
C ALA A 267 1.41 13.05 5.40
N THR A 268 0.80 13.45 4.28
CA THR A 268 0.45 12.54 3.19
C THR A 268 1.70 11.91 2.59
N PHE A 269 2.74 12.69 2.31
CA PHE A 269 4.00 12.20 1.78
C PHE A 269 4.65 11.18 2.73
N PHE A 270 4.77 11.50 4.03
CA PHE A 270 5.28 10.58 5.05
C PHE A 270 4.45 9.29 5.15
N ALA A 271 3.12 9.41 5.07
CA ALA A 271 2.24 8.25 5.19
C ALA A 271 2.25 7.33 3.96
N THR A 272 2.46 7.88 2.77
CA THR A 272 2.32 7.15 1.50
C THR A 272 3.65 6.83 0.82
N ALA A 273 4.78 7.35 1.29
CA ALA A 273 6.10 6.90 0.85
C ALA A 273 6.31 5.45 1.32
N GLY A 274 6.11 4.51 0.45
CA GLY A 274 5.90 3.10 0.75
C GLY A 274 4.43 2.72 0.62
N SER A 275 3.90 1.82 1.45
CA SER A 275 2.53 1.30 1.32
C SER A 275 1.49 2.12 2.10
N GLY A 276 1.78 2.42 3.36
CA GLY A 276 0.92 3.18 4.27
C GLY A 276 -0.27 2.40 4.87
N GLY A 277 -0.43 2.50 6.19
CA GLY A 277 -1.64 2.08 6.90
C GLY A 277 -2.01 0.60 6.80
N ILE A 278 -3.22 0.34 6.33
CA ILE A 278 -3.77 -1.02 6.17
C ILE A 278 -2.93 -1.87 5.21
N GLY A 279 -2.34 -1.28 4.17
CA GLY A 279 -1.45 -1.99 3.26
C GLY A 279 -0.28 -2.67 3.97
N ASN A 280 0.33 -2.00 4.95
CA ASN A 280 1.40 -2.56 5.77
C ASN A 280 0.94 -3.71 6.67
N LEU A 281 -0.30 -3.70 7.16
CA LEU A 281 -0.87 -4.85 7.89
C LEU A 281 -1.16 -6.03 6.96
N THR A 282 -1.65 -5.74 5.75
CA THR A 282 -2.08 -6.76 4.77
C THR A 282 -0.92 -7.57 4.21
N ILE A 283 0.33 -7.10 4.29
CA ILE A 283 1.50 -7.94 3.93
C ILE A 283 1.46 -9.29 4.65
N SER A 284 1.01 -9.31 5.89
CA SER A 284 0.86 -10.53 6.69
C SER A 284 -0.15 -11.52 6.11
N ASN A 285 -1.19 -11.02 5.44
CA ASN A 285 -2.19 -11.84 4.74
C ASN A 285 -1.59 -12.48 3.48
N TRP A 286 -0.86 -11.70 2.66
CA TRP A 286 -0.20 -12.22 1.46
C TRP A 286 0.90 -13.24 1.81
N ILE A 287 1.65 -13.02 2.89
CA ILE A 287 2.64 -13.96 3.43
C ILE A 287 1.97 -15.28 3.85
N ARG A 288 0.81 -15.23 4.53
CA ARG A 288 0.03 -16.43 4.86
C ARG A 288 -0.42 -17.15 3.59
N ASP A 289 -1.03 -16.44 2.67
CA ASP A 289 -1.63 -17.01 1.45
C ASP A 289 -0.58 -17.61 0.51
N LYS A 290 0.64 -17.06 0.50
CA LYS A 290 1.82 -17.64 -0.18
C LYS A 290 2.33 -18.91 0.52
N GLY A 291 1.93 -19.16 1.76
CA GLY A 291 2.33 -20.34 2.53
C GLY A 291 3.67 -20.20 3.25
N PHE A 292 4.06 -19.02 3.67
CA PHE A 292 5.24 -18.83 4.52
C PHE A 292 5.00 -19.33 5.93
N GLY A 293 5.98 -20.06 6.49
CA GLY A 293 5.91 -20.56 7.86
C GLY A 293 4.63 -21.34 8.13
N MET A 294 3.93 -21.00 9.22
CA MET A 294 2.66 -21.65 9.57
C MET A 294 1.50 -21.28 8.63
N GLY A 295 1.65 -20.27 7.76
CA GLY A 295 0.67 -19.98 6.69
C GLY A 295 0.38 -21.18 5.78
N ALA A 296 1.38 -22.01 5.51
CA ALA A 296 1.25 -23.21 4.68
C ALA A 296 0.25 -24.25 5.23
N VAL A 297 0.02 -24.26 6.55
CA VAL A 297 -0.89 -25.22 7.21
C VAL A 297 -2.24 -24.61 7.60
N VAL A 298 -2.41 -23.30 7.41
CA VAL A 298 -3.67 -22.59 7.70
C VAL A 298 -4.53 -22.43 6.44
N GLY A 299 -3.90 -22.26 5.28
CA GLY A 299 -4.56 -22.12 3.97
C GLY A 299 -4.62 -20.68 3.45
N ALA A 300 -5.26 -20.51 2.29
CA ALA A 300 -5.34 -19.25 1.55
C ALA A 300 -6.77 -18.98 1.05
N ILE A 301 -7.04 -17.74 0.60
CA ILE A 301 -8.32 -17.37 -0.02
C ILE A 301 -8.32 -17.84 -1.50
N PRO A 302 -9.20 -18.79 -1.89
CA PRO A 302 -9.26 -19.26 -3.26
C PRO A 302 -9.97 -18.26 -4.18
N SER A 303 -9.64 -18.26 -5.47
CA SER A 303 -10.39 -17.50 -6.48
C SER A 303 -11.66 -18.24 -6.93
N VAL A 304 -12.65 -17.50 -7.47
CA VAL A 304 -13.93 -18.10 -7.93
C VAL A 304 -13.74 -18.92 -9.21
N VAL A 305 -12.92 -18.42 -10.12
CA VAL A 305 -12.70 -19.07 -11.42
C VAL A 305 -11.33 -19.75 -11.44
N GLY A 306 -11.32 -21.08 -11.55
CA GLY A 306 -10.10 -21.89 -11.58
C GLY A 306 -9.45 -22.15 -10.22
N GLY A 307 -10.11 -21.76 -9.09
CA GLY A 307 -9.60 -21.96 -7.74
C GLY A 307 -9.69 -23.44 -7.32
N LYS A 308 -8.63 -23.93 -6.66
CA LYS A 308 -8.69 -25.20 -5.91
C LYS A 308 -9.46 -24.97 -4.61
N GLU A 309 -10.22 -25.97 -4.17
CA GLU A 309 -10.82 -25.94 -2.82
C GLU A 309 -9.72 -25.95 -1.75
N VAL A 310 -9.31 -24.75 -1.32
CA VAL A 310 -8.44 -24.58 -0.17
C VAL A 310 -9.31 -24.06 0.97
N ARG A 311 -9.46 -24.85 2.03
CA ARG A 311 -10.19 -24.40 3.22
C ARG A 311 -9.27 -23.52 4.07
N LEU A 312 -9.60 -22.24 4.19
CA LEU A 312 -8.91 -21.35 5.13
C LEU A 312 -9.42 -21.62 6.55
N SER A 313 -8.50 -22.00 7.45
CA SER A 313 -8.81 -22.10 8.87
C SER A 313 -9.04 -20.71 9.46
N HIS A 314 -10.05 -20.56 10.32
CA HIS A 314 -10.29 -19.33 11.09
C HIS A 314 -9.46 -19.28 12.39
N VAL A 315 -8.70 -20.33 12.66
CA VAL A 315 -7.82 -20.47 13.84
C VAL A 315 -6.41 -20.72 13.35
N GLY A 316 -5.47 -19.99 13.90
CA GLY A 316 -4.05 -20.18 13.61
C GLY A 316 -3.51 -21.49 14.19
N LYS A 317 -2.35 -21.88 13.69
CA LYS A 317 -1.59 -23.03 14.18
C LYS A 317 -0.19 -22.58 14.57
N VAL A 318 0.31 -23.07 15.70
CA VAL A 318 1.62 -22.72 16.23
C VAL A 318 2.51 -23.96 16.28
N PHE A 319 3.81 -23.77 16.23
CA PHE A 319 4.78 -24.85 16.37
C PHE A 319 5.44 -24.87 17.75
N ALA A 320 5.87 -26.06 18.20
CA ALA A 320 6.63 -26.23 19.43
C ALA A 320 8.04 -25.63 19.29
N ILE A 321 8.55 -24.98 20.34
CA ILE A 321 9.90 -24.40 20.36
C ILE A 321 10.92 -25.52 20.55
N THR A 322 11.38 -26.07 19.43
CA THR A 322 12.44 -27.09 19.35
C THR A 322 13.63 -26.55 18.56
N THR A 323 14.80 -27.16 18.72
CA THR A 323 16.00 -26.75 17.97
C THR A 323 15.79 -26.82 16.47
N ASP A 324 15.07 -27.84 15.97
CA ASP A 324 14.78 -28.01 14.54
C ASP A 324 13.81 -26.96 14.02
N ASN A 325 12.70 -26.71 14.75
CA ASN A 325 11.76 -25.65 14.37
C ASN A 325 12.40 -24.26 14.42
N LEU A 326 13.30 -24.00 15.35
CA LEU A 326 14.06 -22.75 15.38
C LEU A 326 15.03 -22.63 14.18
N ARG A 327 15.62 -23.74 13.73
CA ARG A 327 16.43 -23.77 12.49
C ARG A 327 15.57 -23.44 11.27
N ARG A 328 14.40 -24.10 11.11
CA ARG A 328 13.43 -23.84 10.03
C ARG A 328 12.92 -22.39 10.08
N TRP A 329 12.60 -21.87 11.27
CA TRP A 329 12.20 -20.50 11.49
C TRP A 329 13.25 -19.49 10.99
N ARG A 330 14.52 -19.68 11.32
CA ARG A 330 15.60 -18.79 10.87
C ARG A 330 15.71 -18.78 9.34
N LEU A 331 15.44 -19.90 8.68
CA LEU A 331 15.47 -19.99 7.23
C LEU A 331 14.26 -19.27 6.60
N TRP A 332 13.05 -19.45 7.14
CA TRP A 332 11.88 -18.66 6.75
C TRP A 332 12.11 -17.17 6.93
N TRP A 333 12.71 -16.79 8.04
CA TRP A 333 13.03 -15.39 8.34
C TRP A 333 14.01 -14.78 7.32
N LYS A 334 14.99 -15.54 6.81
CA LYS A 334 15.87 -15.08 5.73
C LYS A 334 15.09 -14.75 4.46
N TYR A 335 14.13 -15.59 4.07
CA TYR A 335 13.27 -15.31 2.91
C TYR A 335 12.40 -14.08 3.12
N VAL A 336 11.83 -13.89 4.32
CA VAL A 336 11.05 -12.68 4.66
C VAL A 336 11.91 -11.42 4.57
N VAL A 337 13.11 -11.44 5.14
CA VAL A 337 14.02 -10.28 5.06
C VAL A 337 14.38 -9.98 3.60
N LEU A 338 14.65 -11.00 2.81
CA LEU A 338 14.94 -10.83 1.40
C LEU A 338 13.77 -10.19 0.64
N ASP A 339 12.56 -10.72 0.82
CA ASP A 339 11.33 -10.23 0.19
C ASP A 339 11.02 -8.77 0.58
N GLN A 340 11.20 -8.42 1.86
CA GLN A 340 10.83 -7.10 2.34
C GLN A 340 11.94 -6.05 2.17
N VAL A 341 13.20 -6.40 2.37
CA VAL A 341 14.32 -5.44 2.24
C VAL A 341 14.68 -5.20 0.78
N TRP A 342 14.93 -6.31 0.03
CA TRP A 342 15.47 -6.18 -1.32
C TRP A 342 14.40 -5.97 -2.39
N LEU A 343 13.20 -6.50 -2.18
CA LEU A 343 12.15 -6.33 -3.17
C LEU A 343 11.26 -5.12 -2.85
N TRP A 344 10.68 -5.09 -1.64
CA TRP A 344 9.76 -3.99 -1.32
C TRP A 344 10.46 -2.68 -0.96
N ALA A 345 11.31 -2.65 0.07
CA ALA A 345 11.88 -1.39 0.55
C ALA A 345 12.83 -0.75 -0.46
N LEU A 346 13.75 -1.54 -1.04
CA LEU A 346 14.65 -1.06 -2.10
C LEU A 346 13.85 -0.70 -3.35
N GLY A 347 12.81 -1.46 -3.68
CA GLY A 347 11.90 -1.15 -4.80
C GLY A 347 11.19 0.20 -4.61
N CYS A 348 10.63 0.49 -3.42
CA CYS A 348 10.03 1.79 -3.10
C CYS A 348 11.06 2.92 -3.19
N PHE A 349 12.25 2.72 -2.61
CA PHE A 349 13.33 3.70 -2.70
C PHE A 349 13.73 3.99 -4.16
N CYS A 350 13.99 2.95 -4.95
CA CYS A 350 14.34 3.10 -6.37
C CYS A 350 13.20 3.71 -7.18
N GLY A 351 11.95 3.31 -6.92
CA GLY A 351 10.77 3.87 -7.56
C GLY A 351 10.64 5.37 -7.30
N MET A 352 10.75 5.81 -6.05
CA MET A 352 10.77 7.22 -5.68
C MET A 352 11.93 7.97 -6.35
N PHE A 353 13.14 7.42 -6.24
CA PHE A 353 14.36 8.02 -6.77
C PHE A 353 14.27 8.25 -8.29
N LEU A 354 13.90 7.23 -9.06
CA LEU A 354 13.83 7.33 -10.52
C LEU A 354 12.71 8.27 -10.99
N ASN A 355 11.55 8.24 -10.33
CA ASN A 355 10.43 9.12 -10.66
C ASN A 355 10.76 10.60 -10.35
N VAL A 356 11.39 10.87 -9.21
CA VAL A 356 11.82 12.21 -8.82
C VAL A 356 12.91 12.72 -9.75
N ASN A 357 13.90 11.91 -10.10
CA ASN A 357 14.94 12.27 -11.07
C ASN A 357 14.34 12.70 -12.40
N LEU A 358 13.43 11.88 -12.93
CA LEU A 358 12.74 12.17 -14.19
C LEU A 358 11.96 13.49 -14.10
N ALA A 359 11.15 13.65 -13.05
CA ALA A 359 10.36 14.86 -12.85
C ALA A 359 11.24 16.11 -12.78
N ARG A 360 12.34 16.07 -12.02
CA ARG A 360 13.29 17.19 -11.90
C ARG A 360 14.02 17.52 -13.20
N ALA A 361 14.19 16.55 -14.08
CA ALA A 361 14.86 16.77 -15.37
C ALA A 361 13.97 17.48 -16.40
N ILE A 362 12.65 17.29 -16.30
CA ILE A 362 11.72 17.72 -17.35
C ILE A 362 10.72 18.79 -16.90
N ILE A 363 10.42 18.89 -15.59
CA ILE A 363 9.39 19.78 -15.07
C ILE A 363 10.05 21.02 -14.43
N PRO A 364 9.63 22.25 -14.78
CA PRO A 364 10.14 23.46 -14.14
C PRO A 364 9.86 23.47 -12.64
N HIS A 365 10.86 23.95 -11.86
CA HIS A 365 10.71 24.09 -10.41
C HIS A 365 9.56 25.05 -10.06
N GLY A 366 8.80 24.72 -9.05
CA GLY A 366 7.63 25.50 -8.61
C GLY A 366 6.32 25.17 -9.31
N THR A 367 6.34 24.30 -10.34
CA THR A 367 5.11 23.87 -11.03
C THR A 367 4.16 23.13 -10.06
N ASP A 368 2.88 23.54 -10.06
CA ASP A 368 1.86 22.86 -9.27
C ASP A 368 1.28 21.66 -10.05
N LEU A 369 1.76 20.46 -9.71
CA LEU A 369 1.32 19.23 -10.33
C LEU A 369 -0.07 18.75 -9.84
N SER A 370 -0.66 19.41 -8.86
CA SER A 370 -1.98 19.04 -8.34
C SER A 370 -3.13 19.39 -9.29
N LYS A 371 -2.92 20.40 -10.15
CA LYS A 371 -3.92 20.90 -11.11
C LYS A 371 -4.04 20.05 -12.37
N VAL A 372 -2.99 19.33 -12.76
CA VAL A 372 -2.96 18.48 -13.98
C VAL A 372 -2.67 17.04 -13.55
N GLY A 373 -3.46 16.10 -13.98
CA GLY A 373 -3.30 14.68 -13.63
C GLY A 373 -1.85 14.19 -13.78
N ALA A 374 -1.17 13.99 -12.66
CA ALA A 374 0.29 13.81 -12.57
C ALA A 374 0.87 12.73 -13.51
N GLY A 375 0.11 11.68 -13.83
CA GLY A 375 0.57 10.61 -14.73
C GLY A 375 0.70 11.02 -16.19
N ALA A 376 -0.20 11.86 -16.71
CA ALA A 376 -0.15 12.33 -18.08
C ALA A 376 0.85 13.49 -18.27
N PHE A 377 1.08 14.27 -17.22
CA PHE A 377 1.92 15.45 -17.24
C PHE A 377 3.40 15.09 -17.52
N GLN A 378 3.94 14.06 -16.86
CA GLN A 378 5.30 13.59 -17.14
C GLN A 378 5.44 13.12 -18.60
N ALA A 379 4.44 12.43 -19.15
CA ALA A 379 4.46 11.98 -20.54
C ALA A 379 4.50 13.14 -21.53
N GLN A 380 3.76 14.22 -21.25
CA GLN A 380 3.76 15.42 -22.07
C GLN A 380 5.15 16.05 -22.10
N TYR A 381 5.74 16.33 -20.95
CA TYR A 381 7.08 16.93 -20.89
C TYR A 381 8.16 16.04 -21.53
N MET A 382 8.09 14.71 -21.34
CA MET A 382 9.02 13.80 -22.03
C MET A 382 8.89 13.86 -23.54
N ALA A 383 7.66 13.94 -24.07
CA ALA A 383 7.41 14.01 -25.51
C ALA A 383 7.89 15.34 -26.12
N GLU A 384 7.73 16.43 -25.38
CA GLU A 384 8.14 17.77 -25.81
C GLU A 384 9.67 17.96 -25.77
N HIS A 385 10.34 17.46 -24.71
CA HIS A 385 11.77 17.70 -24.48
C HIS A 385 12.69 16.63 -25.07
N PHE A 386 12.21 15.40 -25.27
CA PHE A 386 13.07 14.29 -25.69
C PHE A 386 12.66 13.71 -27.04
N TRP A 387 11.58 12.93 -27.05
CA TRP A 387 11.11 12.23 -28.25
C TRP A 387 9.60 12.00 -28.21
N ARG A 388 8.90 12.31 -29.30
CA ARG A 388 7.42 12.19 -29.39
C ARG A 388 6.89 10.81 -29.03
N GLY A 389 7.60 9.73 -29.31
CA GLY A 389 7.20 8.37 -28.93
C GLY A 389 7.11 8.16 -27.41
N LEU A 390 7.80 8.97 -26.62
CA LEU A 390 7.70 8.93 -25.15
C LEU A 390 6.34 9.37 -24.61
N TRP A 391 5.50 10.05 -25.42
CA TRP A 391 4.11 10.30 -25.08
C TRP A 391 3.37 9.01 -24.74
N VAL A 392 3.33 8.06 -25.67
CA VAL A 392 2.61 6.79 -25.46
C VAL A 392 3.31 5.92 -24.41
N LEU A 393 4.63 5.81 -24.45
CA LEU A 393 5.40 5.00 -23.49
C LEU A 393 5.31 5.56 -22.07
N GLY A 394 5.34 6.89 -21.92
CA GLY A 394 5.19 7.57 -20.64
C GLY A 394 3.77 7.43 -20.06
N LEU A 395 2.74 7.58 -20.90
CA LEU A 395 1.35 7.33 -20.49
C LEU A 395 1.14 5.87 -20.09
N LEU A 396 1.73 4.93 -20.82
CA LEU A 396 1.65 3.51 -20.48
C LEU A 396 2.38 3.21 -19.18
N ASN A 397 3.51 3.86 -18.91
CA ASN A 397 4.19 3.76 -17.62
C ASN A 397 3.33 4.31 -16.48
N GLY A 398 2.77 5.51 -16.64
CA GLY A 398 1.83 6.08 -15.68
C GLY A 398 0.60 5.19 -15.45
N PHE A 399 0.06 4.60 -16.52
CA PHE A 399 -1.03 3.64 -16.43
C PHE A 399 -0.66 2.45 -15.54
N TRP A 400 0.46 1.76 -15.81
CA TRP A 400 0.86 0.59 -15.04
C TRP A 400 1.14 0.93 -13.58
N ILE A 401 1.77 2.07 -13.30
CA ILE A 401 2.05 2.54 -11.94
C ILE A 401 0.74 2.77 -11.16
N LEU A 402 -0.18 3.53 -11.73
CA LEU A 402 -1.43 3.90 -11.04
C LEU A 402 -2.41 2.72 -10.98
N PHE A 403 -2.49 1.92 -12.05
CA PHE A 403 -3.37 0.76 -12.12
C PHE A 403 -2.92 -0.35 -11.16
N SER A 404 -1.60 -0.62 -11.04
CA SER A 404 -1.09 -1.60 -10.09
C SER A 404 -1.46 -1.25 -8.65
N THR A 405 -1.36 0.02 -8.31
CA THR A 405 -1.71 0.51 -6.97
C THR A 405 -3.23 0.49 -6.75
N GLN A 406 -4.04 0.83 -7.76
CA GLN A 406 -5.51 0.69 -7.69
C GLN A 406 -5.93 -0.77 -7.47
N LEU A 407 -5.34 -1.70 -8.22
CA LEU A 407 -5.60 -3.13 -8.10
C LEU A 407 -5.20 -3.65 -6.71
N GLY A 408 -3.99 -3.30 -6.26
CA GLY A 408 -3.47 -3.69 -4.95
C GLY A 408 -4.31 -3.13 -3.79
N ASN A 409 -4.65 -1.85 -3.81
CA ASN A 409 -5.47 -1.22 -2.77
C ASN A 409 -6.89 -1.81 -2.70
N THR A 410 -7.47 -2.20 -3.84
CA THR A 410 -8.77 -2.89 -3.87
C THR A 410 -8.67 -4.26 -3.20
N ASP A 411 -7.63 -5.05 -3.48
CA ASP A 411 -7.41 -6.33 -2.79
C ASP A 411 -7.13 -6.13 -1.29
N VAL A 412 -6.29 -5.14 -0.93
CA VAL A 412 -6.01 -4.79 0.49
C VAL A 412 -7.31 -4.53 1.26
N LEU A 413 -8.19 -3.70 0.72
CA LEU A 413 -9.48 -3.40 1.35
C LEU A 413 -10.33 -4.66 1.50
N VAL A 414 -10.60 -5.35 0.40
CA VAL A 414 -11.53 -6.49 0.39
C VAL A 414 -10.98 -7.66 1.21
N ARG A 415 -9.69 -7.96 1.08
CA ARG A 415 -8.99 -9.01 1.82
C ARG A 415 -8.99 -8.74 3.32
N THR A 416 -8.67 -7.51 3.73
CA THR A 416 -8.63 -7.12 5.14
C THR A 416 -10.03 -7.21 5.76
N LEU A 417 -11.06 -6.70 5.08
CA LEU A 417 -12.44 -6.82 5.54
C LEU A 417 -12.89 -8.27 5.62
N THR A 418 -12.57 -9.08 4.61
CA THR A 418 -12.91 -10.51 4.56
C THR A 418 -12.30 -11.26 5.75
N ASP A 419 -10.99 -11.16 5.93
CA ASP A 419 -10.29 -11.85 7.03
C ASP A 419 -10.75 -11.38 8.41
N THR A 420 -10.99 -10.06 8.55
CA THR A 420 -11.49 -9.48 9.81
C THR A 420 -12.87 -9.99 10.15
N LEU A 421 -13.81 -9.95 9.21
CA LEU A 421 -15.17 -10.42 9.41
C LEU A 421 -15.24 -11.94 9.59
N TRP A 422 -14.42 -12.69 8.82
CA TRP A 422 -14.28 -14.13 8.96
C TRP A 422 -13.79 -14.54 10.34
N THR A 423 -12.78 -13.85 10.85
CA THR A 423 -12.22 -14.12 12.17
C THR A 423 -13.17 -13.69 13.29
N ALA A 424 -13.76 -12.50 13.22
CA ALA A 424 -14.55 -11.92 14.31
C ALA A 424 -15.98 -12.47 14.42
N SER A 425 -16.58 -12.99 13.33
CA SER A 425 -18.02 -13.29 13.27
C SER A 425 -18.35 -14.73 12.89
N SER A 426 -18.92 -15.48 13.81
CA SER A 426 -19.48 -16.82 13.52
C SER A 426 -20.68 -16.79 12.56
N ARG A 427 -21.41 -15.65 12.48
CA ARG A 427 -22.49 -15.48 11.51
C ARG A 427 -21.97 -15.43 10.10
N VAL A 428 -20.89 -14.70 9.87
CA VAL A 428 -20.21 -14.61 8.56
C VAL A 428 -19.68 -15.98 8.13
N ARG A 429 -19.05 -16.72 9.05
CA ARG A 429 -18.56 -18.09 8.76
C ARG A 429 -19.64 -19.10 8.39
N ARG A 430 -20.86 -18.92 8.89
CA ARG A 430 -22.02 -19.78 8.55
C ARG A 430 -22.79 -19.32 7.33
N TRP A 431 -22.49 -18.12 6.84
CA TRP A 431 -23.16 -17.58 5.66
C TRP A 431 -22.68 -18.31 4.40
N ARG A 432 -23.63 -18.70 3.56
CA ARG A 432 -23.39 -19.42 2.29
C ARG A 432 -22.44 -20.62 2.46
N ASP A 433 -22.83 -21.56 3.30
CA ASP A 433 -22.13 -22.85 3.53
C ASP A 433 -20.66 -22.72 3.97
N GLY A 434 -20.26 -21.57 4.52
CA GLY A 434 -18.94 -21.35 5.08
C GLY A 434 -17.84 -21.11 4.05
N SER A 435 -18.17 -20.58 2.88
CA SER A 435 -17.16 -20.23 1.86
C SER A 435 -16.60 -18.83 2.07
N ILE A 436 -15.32 -18.73 2.41
CA ILE A 436 -14.62 -17.44 2.55
C ILE A 436 -14.52 -16.71 1.20
N ALA A 437 -14.39 -17.43 0.09
CA ALA A 437 -14.37 -16.85 -1.25
C ALA A 437 -15.67 -16.07 -1.52
N GLN A 438 -16.81 -16.60 -1.14
CA GLN A 438 -18.09 -15.90 -1.32
C GLN A 438 -18.17 -14.62 -0.49
N VAL A 439 -17.57 -14.58 0.71
CA VAL A 439 -17.47 -13.36 1.52
C VAL A 439 -16.60 -12.32 0.80
N TYR A 440 -15.43 -12.74 0.31
CA TYR A 440 -14.52 -11.87 -0.43
C TYR A 440 -15.20 -11.24 -1.66
N TYR A 441 -15.85 -12.07 -2.50
CA TYR A 441 -16.46 -11.57 -3.72
C TYR A 441 -17.72 -10.74 -3.49
N SER A 442 -18.48 -11.03 -2.43
CA SER A 442 -19.61 -10.17 -2.04
C SER A 442 -19.12 -8.79 -1.60
N LEU A 443 -18.04 -8.72 -0.82
CA LEU A 443 -17.43 -7.44 -0.44
C LEU A 443 -16.84 -6.71 -1.64
N LEU A 444 -16.20 -7.44 -2.55
CA LEU A 444 -15.64 -6.87 -3.78
C LEU A 444 -16.74 -6.24 -4.67
N LEU A 445 -17.87 -6.90 -4.84
CA LEU A 445 -19.03 -6.36 -5.57
C LEU A 445 -19.62 -5.12 -4.88
N VAL A 446 -19.78 -5.17 -3.55
CA VAL A 446 -20.27 -4.02 -2.77
C VAL A 446 -19.31 -2.84 -2.89
N PHE A 447 -18.00 -3.08 -2.79
CA PHE A 447 -17.00 -2.04 -2.94
C PHE A 447 -16.95 -1.48 -4.37
N THR A 448 -17.10 -2.33 -5.39
CA THR A 448 -17.17 -1.89 -6.79
C THR A 448 -18.38 -0.98 -7.00
N ALA A 449 -19.56 -1.39 -6.54
CA ALA A 449 -20.79 -0.57 -6.65
C ALA A 449 -20.65 0.76 -5.90
N TRP A 450 -20.09 0.73 -4.68
CA TRP A 450 -19.79 1.94 -3.92
C TRP A 450 -18.74 2.81 -4.62
N GLY A 451 -17.69 2.21 -5.18
CA GLY A 451 -16.63 2.91 -5.88
C GLY A 451 -17.14 3.75 -7.06
N LEU A 452 -18.14 3.25 -7.81
CA LEU A 452 -18.79 4.01 -8.90
C LEU A 452 -19.49 5.27 -8.38
N ILE A 453 -19.91 5.30 -7.12
CA ILE A 453 -20.51 6.47 -6.46
C ILE A 453 -19.41 7.34 -5.85
N ALA A 454 -18.47 6.72 -5.15
CA ALA A 454 -17.46 7.42 -4.36
C ALA A 454 -16.48 8.28 -5.17
N VAL A 455 -16.29 7.97 -6.46
CA VAL A 455 -15.45 8.80 -7.37
C VAL A 455 -16.01 10.21 -7.61
N HIS A 456 -17.25 10.47 -7.25
CA HIS A 456 -17.86 11.81 -7.30
C HIS A 456 -17.60 12.67 -6.05
N LEU A 457 -17.00 12.09 -4.99
CA LEU A 457 -16.77 12.79 -3.72
C LEU A 457 -15.64 13.83 -3.78
N GLY A 458 -14.80 13.80 -4.82
CA GLY A 458 -13.72 14.77 -4.96
C GLY A 458 -12.75 14.44 -6.10
N THR A 459 -11.74 15.29 -6.27
CA THR A 459 -10.68 15.05 -7.26
C THR A 459 -9.76 13.90 -6.82
N ALA A 460 -9.07 13.26 -7.74
CA ALA A 460 -8.12 12.18 -7.46
C ALA A 460 -7.09 12.58 -6.37
N MET A 461 -6.54 13.80 -6.46
CA MET A 461 -5.56 14.29 -5.50
C MET A 461 -6.16 14.50 -4.09
N THR A 462 -7.38 15.07 -4.01
CA THR A 462 -8.08 15.28 -2.73
C THR A 462 -8.39 13.94 -2.06
N LEU A 463 -8.91 12.98 -2.82
CA LEU A 463 -9.20 11.64 -2.33
C LEU A 463 -7.93 10.91 -1.88
N PHE A 464 -6.82 11.13 -2.59
CA PHE A 464 -5.53 10.53 -2.23
C PHE A 464 -4.92 11.17 -0.96
N LYS A 465 -5.01 12.50 -0.77
CA LYS A 465 -4.60 13.17 0.47
C LYS A 465 -5.39 12.64 1.67
N TYR A 466 -6.69 12.41 1.51
CA TYR A 466 -7.53 11.80 2.55
C TYR A 466 -7.07 10.38 2.88
N LEU A 467 -6.85 9.53 1.86
CA LEU A 467 -6.33 8.18 2.02
C LEU A 467 -5.01 8.17 2.80
N GLY A 468 -4.07 9.05 2.44
CA GLY A 468 -2.76 9.17 3.11
C GLY A 468 -2.87 9.60 4.57
N THR A 469 -3.76 10.55 4.87
CA THR A 469 -3.99 11.00 6.25
C THR A 469 -4.52 9.85 7.12
N MET A 470 -5.50 9.09 6.62
CA MET A 470 -6.04 7.93 7.33
C MET A 470 -5.01 6.81 7.47
N ALA A 471 -4.12 6.64 6.49
CA ALA A 471 -3.01 5.69 6.58
C ALA A 471 -2.08 6.01 7.76
N GLY A 472 -1.77 7.29 8.00
CA GLY A 472 -0.99 7.74 9.15
C GLY A 472 -1.66 7.37 10.48
N VAL A 473 -2.97 7.59 10.60
CA VAL A 473 -3.74 7.21 11.81
C VAL A 473 -3.68 5.71 12.07
N VAL A 474 -3.85 4.90 11.01
CA VAL A 474 -3.74 3.42 11.13
C VAL A 474 -2.36 3.01 11.61
N MET A 475 -1.29 3.56 11.03
CA MET A 475 0.09 3.25 11.42
C MET A 475 0.38 3.62 12.89
N ALA A 476 -0.11 4.78 13.34
CA ALA A 476 0.03 5.23 14.71
C ALA A 476 -0.59 4.25 15.72
N ILE A 477 -1.78 3.75 15.43
CA ILE A 477 -2.49 2.81 16.30
C ILE A 477 -1.86 1.41 16.19
N ALA A 478 -1.63 0.93 14.98
CA ALA A 478 -1.21 -0.44 14.73
C ALA A 478 0.23 -0.72 15.20
N GLY A 479 1.13 0.27 15.21
CA GLY A 479 2.51 0.07 15.67
C GLY A 479 2.58 -0.30 17.16
N VAL A 480 1.82 0.40 18.03
CA VAL A 480 1.69 0.03 19.45
C VAL A 480 1.08 -1.37 19.58
N GLN A 481 0.08 -1.68 18.77
CA GLN A 481 -0.58 -2.97 18.83
C GLN A 481 0.32 -4.12 18.38
N LEU A 482 1.12 -3.95 17.32
CA LEU A 482 2.11 -4.95 16.92
C LEU A 482 3.19 -5.15 17.98
N TYR A 483 3.64 -4.07 18.64
CA TYR A 483 4.52 -4.20 19.80
C TYR A 483 3.88 -5.09 20.88
N LEU A 484 2.60 -4.87 21.21
CA LEU A 484 1.88 -5.68 22.21
C LEU A 484 1.65 -7.12 21.73
N VAL A 485 1.30 -7.33 20.48
CA VAL A 485 1.14 -8.67 19.87
C VAL A 485 2.44 -9.45 20.00
N ASN A 486 3.55 -8.89 19.53
CA ASN A 486 4.82 -9.60 19.50
C ASN A 486 5.45 -9.82 20.88
N THR A 487 5.13 -8.97 21.87
CA THR A 487 5.66 -9.13 23.25
C THR A 487 4.80 -10.02 24.12
N ARG A 488 3.47 -10.07 23.88
CA ARG A 488 2.54 -10.81 24.74
C ARG A 488 2.09 -12.16 24.18
N LEU A 489 2.13 -12.32 22.85
CA LEU A 489 1.60 -13.51 22.19
C LEU A 489 2.70 -14.45 21.68
N LEU A 490 3.91 -13.95 21.41
CA LEU A 490 5.02 -14.77 20.92
C LEU A 490 5.86 -15.33 22.08
N PRO A 491 6.39 -16.56 21.94
CA PRO A 491 7.40 -17.11 22.83
C PRO A 491 8.64 -16.21 22.87
N ARG A 492 9.37 -16.23 23.99
CA ARG A 492 10.54 -15.35 24.19
C ARG A 492 11.60 -15.48 23.10
N GLU A 493 11.81 -16.70 22.59
CA GLU A 493 12.79 -17.05 21.55
C GLU A 493 12.47 -16.41 20.20
N LEU A 494 11.20 -16.09 19.97
CA LEU A 494 10.71 -15.51 18.71
C LEU A 494 10.38 -14.01 18.82
N GLN A 495 10.50 -13.42 20.01
CA GLN A 495 10.22 -12.00 20.20
C GLN A 495 11.23 -11.11 19.47
N PRO A 496 10.83 -9.91 19.03
CA PRO A 496 11.74 -8.94 18.43
C PRO A 496 12.80 -8.46 19.45
N SER A 497 13.99 -8.11 18.93
CA SER A 497 15.04 -7.46 19.71
C SER A 497 14.58 -6.10 20.25
N TRP A 498 15.25 -5.58 21.27
CA TRP A 498 14.87 -4.33 21.93
C TRP A 498 14.76 -3.15 20.97
N TRP A 499 15.71 -3.01 20.02
CA TRP A 499 15.71 -1.91 19.07
C TRP A 499 14.52 -1.97 18.07
N ARG A 500 14.06 -3.17 17.68
CA ARG A 500 12.85 -3.34 16.85
C ARG A 500 11.59 -2.99 17.62
N LYS A 501 11.55 -3.33 18.92
CA LYS A 501 10.48 -2.91 19.83
C LYS A 501 10.42 -1.38 19.94
N ALA A 502 11.56 -0.73 20.13
CA ALA A 502 11.65 0.73 20.15
C ALA A 502 11.25 1.36 18.82
N ALA A 503 11.70 0.79 17.70
CA ALA A 503 11.35 1.28 16.37
C ALA A 503 9.85 1.21 16.06
N LEU A 504 9.11 0.19 16.54
CA LEU A 504 7.65 0.15 16.44
C LEU A 504 6.97 1.30 17.19
N LEU A 505 7.47 1.64 18.39
CA LEU A 505 6.95 2.76 19.17
C LEU A 505 7.30 4.10 18.53
N ILE A 506 8.52 4.25 18.00
CA ILE A 506 8.94 5.44 17.22
C ILE A 506 8.06 5.57 15.97
N CYS A 507 7.78 4.48 15.27
CA CYS A 507 6.85 4.45 14.14
C CYS A 507 5.48 5.01 14.54
N SER A 508 4.88 4.49 15.62
CA SER A 508 3.60 4.99 16.12
C SER A 508 3.62 6.47 16.49
N LEU A 509 4.67 6.93 17.17
CA LEU A 509 4.82 8.33 17.55
C LEU A 509 4.97 9.25 16.33
N ALA A 510 5.82 8.87 15.36
CA ALA A 510 6.06 9.66 14.16
C ALA A 510 4.78 9.80 13.32
N TYR A 511 4.10 8.68 13.03
CA TYR A 511 2.84 8.70 12.29
C TYR A 511 1.72 9.40 13.05
N GLY A 512 1.67 9.25 14.38
CA GLY A 512 0.71 9.94 15.24
C GLY A 512 0.92 11.46 15.24
N ALA A 513 2.17 11.91 15.38
CA ALA A 513 2.51 13.33 15.31
C ALA A 513 2.14 13.96 13.96
N MET A 514 2.52 13.29 12.85
CA MET A 514 2.20 13.76 11.49
C MET A 514 0.67 13.81 11.25
N SER A 515 -0.07 12.81 11.74
CA SER A 515 -1.54 12.79 11.62
C SER A 515 -2.21 13.89 12.44
N LEU A 516 -1.69 14.20 13.64
CA LEU A 516 -2.19 15.30 14.46
C LEU A 516 -1.93 16.66 13.82
N VAL A 517 -0.73 16.87 13.25
CA VAL A 517 -0.39 18.10 12.53
C VAL A 517 -1.30 18.29 11.30
N ALA A 518 -1.52 17.23 10.51
CA ALA A 518 -2.45 17.27 9.38
C ALA A 518 -3.89 17.53 9.81
N GLY A 519 -4.35 16.89 10.90
CA GLY A 519 -5.69 17.10 11.46
C GLY A 519 -5.89 18.53 11.94
N TYR A 520 -4.89 19.10 12.62
CA TYR A 520 -4.92 20.50 13.05
C TYR A 520 -5.01 21.47 11.86
N ASP A 521 -4.21 21.26 10.81
CA ASP A 521 -4.24 22.08 9.60
C ASP A 521 -5.62 22.06 8.91
N VAL A 522 -6.25 20.89 8.82
CA VAL A 522 -7.60 20.76 8.25
C VAL A 522 -8.64 21.47 9.11
N VAL A 523 -8.61 21.26 10.43
CA VAL A 523 -9.57 21.86 11.35
C VAL A 523 -9.41 23.38 11.42
N SER A 524 -8.17 23.88 11.47
CA SER A 524 -7.92 25.32 11.52
C SER A 524 -8.46 26.06 10.29
N LYS A 525 -8.40 25.45 9.12
CA LYS A 525 -8.97 26.00 7.87
C LYS A 525 -10.50 26.01 7.83
N TRP A 526 -11.18 25.25 8.70
CA TRP A 526 -12.64 25.29 8.81
C TRP A 526 -13.14 26.42 9.70
N PHE A 527 -12.27 26.92 10.61
CA PHE A 527 -12.60 27.99 11.54
C PHE A 527 -11.99 29.35 11.14
N ALA A 528 -11.12 29.39 10.12
CA ALA A 528 -10.61 30.61 9.51
C ALA A 528 -11.49 31.05 8.32
#